data_10f4809a3e23f919b37d0720f9103266
#
_entry.id   10f4809a3e23f919b37d0720f9103266
#
_cell.length_a   1.000
_cell.length_b   1.000
_cell.length_c   1.000
_cell.angle_alpha   90.00
_cell.angle_beta   90.00
_cell.angle_gamma   90.00
#
_symmetry.space_group_name_H-M   'P 1'
#
loop_
_entity.id
_entity.type
_entity.pdbx_description
1 polymer ?
#
loop_
_entity_poly.entity_id
_entity_poly.type
_entity_poly.pdbx_seq_one_letter_code
_entity_poly.pdbx_strand_id
1 'polypeptide(L)'
;MQDVSLDSKDDYLRSALALASTIPGYFAPEQLWALARFTQRALAQSNGPLLEIGSYCGRSTVVLGAIAQRLHRHFTTVDSHLGSIEMQPPFPYFDPAIVDRVHGRLDSISTLMDSLELAGLRRSVTVMVTGSKLLAHLLRPGFSMIMIDGGHDPLSAWTDYLCARELLADDGTLVIDDVFEDPKLGGRPPYEVMTAALHSGFKVVDRNGPLVALQRTQPRLNEPG
;
A
#
# COMPACT_ATOMS: atom_id res chain seq x y z
N MET A 1 4.94 23.40 -16.20
CA MET A 1 4.88 22.18 -15.37
C MET A 1 6.11 21.37 -15.70
N GLN A 2 7.14 21.38 -14.83
CA GLN A 2 8.37 20.63 -15.08
C GLN A 2 8.02 19.13 -14.97
N ASP A 3 8.38 18.39 -15.99
CA ASP A 3 8.29 16.93 -16.03
C ASP A 3 9.28 16.37 -14.98
N VAL A 4 8.79 16.12 -13.76
CA VAL A 4 9.56 15.49 -12.68
C VAL A 4 9.34 13.98 -12.81
N SER A 5 9.75 13.39 -13.94
CA SER A 5 9.93 11.95 -14.00
C SER A 5 11.16 11.64 -13.14
N LEU A 6 10.93 10.98 -11.99
CA LEU A 6 12.02 10.40 -11.20
C LEU A 6 12.66 9.31 -12.07
N ASP A 7 13.80 9.61 -12.69
CA ASP A 7 14.56 8.66 -13.49
C ASP A 7 15.10 7.55 -12.56
N SER A 8 15.30 6.36 -13.13
CA SER A 8 16.03 5.25 -12.46
C SER A 8 17.46 5.64 -12.04
N LYS A 9 17.94 6.81 -12.43
CA LYS A 9 19.19 7.46 -12.00
C LYS A 9 19.04 8.38 -10.80
N ASP A 10 17.83 8.55 -10.24
CA ASP A 10 17.61 9.35 -9.04
C ASP A 10 18.24 8.62 -7.83
N ASP A 11 19.36 9.14 -7.35
CA ASP A 11 20.11 8.57 -6.22
C ASP A 11 19.27 8.51 -4.94
N TYR A 12 18.32 9.43 -4.77
CA TYR A 12 17.42 9.44 -3.62
C TYR A 12 16.45 8.24 -3.65
N LEU A 13 15.82 7.96 -4.80
CA LEU A 13 14.95 6.79 -4.95
C LEU A 13 15.75 5.48 -4.82
N ARG A 14 16.96 5.41 -5.37
CA ARG A 14 17.83 4.24 -5.21
C ARG A 14 18.19 3.99 -3.75
N SER A 15 18.51 5.03 -2.99
CA SER A 15 18.79 4.95 -1.56
C SER A 15 17.58 4.45 -0.78
N ALA A 16 16.37 4.93 -1.10
CA ALA A 16 15.13 4.47 -0.49
C ALA A 16 14.85 2.99 -0.80
N LEU A 17 15.05 2.55 -2.04
CA LEU A 17 14.88 1.15 -2.46
C LEU A 17 15.92 0.23 -1.81
N ALA A 18 17.17 0.69 -1.69
CA ALA A 18 18.23 -0.06 -1.01
C ALA A 18 17.89 -0.23 0.48
N LEU A 19 17.46 0.84 1.15
CA LEU A 19 17.03 0.77 2.55
C LEU A 19 15.80 -0.14 2.69
N ALA A 20 14.78 0.02 1.85
CA ALA A 20 13.57 -0.81 1.87
C ALA A 20 13.88 -2.30 1.79
N SER A 21 14.91 -2.69 1.01
CA SER A 21 15.33 -4.08 0.87
C SER A 21 15.94 -4.66 2.16
N THR A 22 16.34 -3.83 3.12
CA THR A 22 16.86 -4.27 4.44
C THR A 22 15.78 -4.36 5.52
N ILE A 23 14.62 -3.76 5.29
CA ILE A 23 13.50 -3.74 6.24
C ILE A 23 12.76 -5.09 6.18
N PRO A 24 12.34 -5.69 7.31
CA PRO A 24 11.50 -6.89 7.31
C PRO A 24 10.23 -6.68 6.48
N GLY A 25 9.88 -7.67 5.64
CA GLY A 25 8.69 -7.61 4.77
C GLY A 25 8.84 -8.52 3.56
N TYR A 26 7.78 -8.62 2.76
CA TYR A 26 7.63 -9.69 1.75
C TYR A 26 7.83 -9.21 0.30
N PHE A 27 7.95 -7.90 0.05
CA PHE A 27 8.24 -7.38 -1.28
C PHE A 27 9.62 -7.81 -1.79
N ALA A 28 9.64 -8.43 -2.97
CA ALA A 28 10.89 -8.63 -3.69
C ALA A 28 11.42 -7.28 -4.25
N PRO A 29 12.74 -7.15 -4.50
CA PRO A 29 13.30 -5.92 -5.06
C PRO A 29 12.63 -5.45 -6.34
N GLU A 30 12.26 -6.38 -7.24
CA GLU A 30 11.59 -6.10 -8.50
C GLU A 30 10.18 -5.53 -8.30
N GLN A 31 9.48 -6.00 -7.26
CA GLN A 31 8.16 -5.47 -6.87
C GLN A 31 8.28 -4.06 -6.30
N LEU A 32 9.31 -3.76 -5.50
CA LEU A 32 9.57 -2.41 -5.00
C LEU A 32 9.84 -1.42 -6.14
N TRP A 33 10.58 -1.82 -7.16
CA TRP A 33 10.79 -1.02 -8.38
C TRP A 33 9.48 -0.81 -9.16
N ALA A 34 8.67 -1.84 -9.27
CA ALA A 34 7.36 -1.74 -9.91
C ALA A 34 6.43 -0.80 -9.14
N LEU A 35 6.39 -0.93 -7.80
CA LEU A 35 5.61 -0.06 -6.92
C LEU A 35 6.04 1.40 -7.08
N ALA A 36 7.36 1.68 -7.13
CA ALA A 36 7.87 3.02 -7.37
C ALA A 36 7.37 3.58 -8.72
N ARG A 37 7.42 2.77 -9.79
CA ARG A 37 6.93 3.16 -11.12
C ARG A 37 5.43 3.44 -11.12
N PHE A 38 4.62 2.58 -10.46
CA PHE A 38 3.17 2.77 -10.36
C PHE A 38 2.84 4.06 -9.62
N THR A 39 3.54 4.32 -8.51
CA THR A 39 3.39 5.54 -7.71
C THR A 39 3.70 6.80 -8.50
N GLN A 40 4.81 6.82 -9.22
CA GLN A 40 5.20 7.96 -10.06
C GLN A 40 4.15 8.25 -11.14
N ARG A 41 3.64 7.20 -11.82
CA ARG A 41 2.58 7.35 -12.82
C ARG A 41 1.29 7.89 -12.22
N ALA A 42 0.87 7.36 -11.07
CA ALA A 42 -0.33 7.79 -10.39
C ALA A 42 -0.25 9.28 -10.02
N LEU A 43 0.89 9.71 -9.46
CA LEU A 43 1.10 11.12 -9.05
C LEU A 43 1.31 12.07 -10.23
N ALA A 44 1.71 11.58 -11.40
CA ALA A 44 1.77 12.38 -12.62
C ALA A 44 0.38 12.61 -13.23
N GLN A 45 -0.58 11.72 -12.98
CA GLN A 45 -1.92 11.77 -13.54
C GLN A 45 -2.94 12.46 -12.62
N SER A 46 -2.75 12.37 -11.30
CA SER A 46 -3.67 12.87 -10.29
C SER A 46 -2.92 13.70 -9.23
N ASN A 47 -3.63 14.68 -8.65
CA ASN A 47 -3.03 15.64 -7.72
C ASN A 47 -3.31 15.36 -6.23
N GLY A 48 -3.99 14.29 -5.90
CA GLY A 48 -4.33 13.91 -4.52
C GLY A 48 -3.16 13.34 -3.72
N PRO A 49 -3.41 13.01 -2.45
CA PRO A 49 -2.47 12.32 -1.58
C PRO A 49 -2.33 10.83 -1.93
N LEU A 50 -1.41 10.14 -1.23
CA LEU A 50 -1.27 8.68 -1.26
C LEU A 50 -1.81 8.07 0.03
N LEU A 51 -2.32 6.85 -0.09
CA LEU A 51 -2.71 5.99 1.03
C LEU A 51 -2.12 4.59 0.84
N GLU A 52 -1.61 4.03 1.93
CA GLU A 52 -1.23 2.63 2.04
C GLU A 52 -2.07 1.97 3.13
N ILE A 53 -2.63 0.81 2.85
CA ILE A 53 -3.32 -0.05 3.80
C ILE A 53 -2.48 -1.31 3.95
N GLY A 54 -1.89 -1.50 5.14
CA GLY A 54 -0.90 -2.53 5.41
C GLY A 54 0.54 -2.01 5.27
N SER A 55 1.12 -1.51 6.36
CA SER A 55 2.51 -1.02 6.38
C SER A 55 3.49 -2.01 6.97
N TYR A 56 3.03 -2.91 7.82
CA TYR A 56 3.86 -3.84 8.57
C TYR A 56 5.09 -3.15 9.18
N CYS A 57 6.31 -3.51 8.76
CA CYS A 57 7.56 -2.90 9.21
C CYS A 57 8.03 -1.72 8.35
N GLY A 58 7.31 -1.36 7.28
CA GLY A 58 7.58 -0.16 6.48
C GLY A 58 8.39 -0.36 5.20
N ARG A 59 8.54 -1.60 4.68
CA ARG A 59 9.33 -1.86 3.47
C ARG A 59 8.76 -1.12 2.25
N SER A 60 7.47 -1.23 1.96
CA SER A 60 6.76 -0.47 0.91
C SER A 60 6.60 1.00 1.30
N THR A 61 6.31 1.27 2.59
CA THR A 61 6.10 2.62 3.13
C THR A 61 7.28 3.54 2.87
N VAL A 62 8.52 3.06 3.00
CA VAL A 62 9.73 3.86 2.73
C VAL A 62 9.81 4.26 1.27
N VAL A 63 9.46 3.38 0.33
CA VAL A 63 9.46 3.69 -1.10
C VAL A 63 8.39 4.71 -1.44
N LEU A 64 7.15 4.47 -0.98
CA LEU A 64 6.02 5.40 -1.19
C LEU A 64 6.28 6.75 -0.56
N GLY A 65 6.78 6.76 0.68
CA GLY A 65 7.10 7.98 1.42
C GLY A 65 8.21 8.81 0.78
N ALA A 66 9.26 8.17 0.26
CA ALA A 66 10.33 8.85 -0.45
C ALA A 66 9.82 9.56 -1.72
N ILE A 67 8.97 8.89 -2.50
CA ILE A 67 8.37 9.48 -3.71
C ILE A 67 7.41 10.61 -3.33
N ALA A 68 6.55 10.40 -2.34
CA ALA A 68 5.61 11.41 -1.85
C ALA A 68 6.34 12.68 -1.36
N GLN A 69 7.38 12.51 -0.54
CA GLN A 69 8.20 13.62 -0.04
C GLN A 69 8.86 14.39 -1.19
N ARG A 70 9.45 13.68 -2.15
CA ARG A 70 10.13 14.27 -3.31
C ARG A 70 9.18 15.08 -4.21
N LEU A 71 7.92 14.64 -4.31
CA LEU A 71 6.88 15.27 -5.12
C LEU A 71 5.97 16.22 -4.32
N HIS A 72 6.31 16.49 -3.04
CA HIS A 72 5.52 17.32 -2.13
C HIS A 72 4.05 16.87 -2.01
N ARG A 73 3.84 15.54 -1.89
CA ARG A 73 2.52 14.93 -1.70
C ARG A 73 2.35 14.44 -0.26
N HIS A 74 1.13 14.58 0.26
CA HIS A 74 0.80 13.93 1.51
C HIS A 74 0.74 12.42 1.33
N PHE A 75 1.26 11.70 2.31
CA PHE A 75 1.20 10.25 2.35
C PHE A 75 0.76 9.80 3.73
N THR A 76 -0.24 8.91 3.74
CA THR A 76 -0.76 8.27 4.95
C THR A 76 -0.59 6.77 4.82
N THR A 77 -0.05 6.12 5.84
CA THR A 77 -0.03 4.67 5.97
C THR A 77 -0.89 4.23 7.15
N VAL A 78 -1.60 3.12 6.99
CA VAL A 78 -2.56 2.61 7.96
C VAL A 78 -2.30 1.13 8.20
N ASP A 79 -2.18 0.77 9.46
CA ASP A 79 -2.06 -0.63 9.89
C ASP A 79 -2.52 -0.75 11.35
N SER A 80 -3.04 -1.90 11.73
CA SER A 80 -3.32 -2.22 13.14
C SER A 80 -2.04 -2.52 13.93
N HIS A 81 -0.99 -2.93 13.23
CA HIS A 81 0.31 -3.41 13.73
C HIS A 81 0.22 -4.66 14.63
N LEU A 82 -0.93 -5.33 14.62
CA LEU A 82 -1.16 -6.56 15.39
C LEU A 82 -0.94 -7.83 14.55
N GLY A 83 -0.61 -7.66 13.28
CA GLY A 83 -0.51 -8.73 12.29
C GLY A 83 -1.89 -9.27 11.87
N SER A 84 -1.96 -9.80 10.66
CA SER A 84 -3.11 -10.53 10.13
C SER A 84 -3.17 -11.97 10.68
N ILE A 85 -4.21 -12.73 10.32
CA ILE A 85 -4.39 -14.11 10.79
C ILE A 85 -3.21 -14.99 10.37
N GLU A 86 -2.76 -14.86 9.12
CA GLU A 86 -1.64 -15.63 8.57
C GLU A 86 -0.27 -15.29 9.19
N MET A 87 -0.18 -14.19 9.91
CA MET A 87 1.00 -13.79 10.68
C MET A 87 0.98 -14.28 12.14
N GLN A 88 -0.07 -14.94 12.59
CA GLN A 88 -0.15 -15.53 13.93
C GLN A 88 0.42 -16.96 13.95
N PRO A 89 0.93 -17.48 15.10
CA PRO A 89 1.27 -18.90 15.20
C PRO A 89 0.02 -19.78 14.97
N PRO A 90 0.14 -20.93 14.30
CA PRO A 90 1.34 -21.58 13.77
C PRO A 90 1.62 -21.27 12.29
N PHE A 91 1.09 -20.20 11.74
CA PHE A 91 1.19 -19.90 10.32
C PHE A 91 2.61 -19.46 9.89
N PRO A 92 2.97 -19.65 8.60
CA PRO A 92 4.34 -19.48 8.12
C PRO A 92 4.84 -18.03 8.10
N TYR A 93 3.95 -17.05 8.10
CA TYR A 93 4.31 -15.62 8.13
C TYR A 93 4.51 -15.06 9.55
N PHE A 94 4.45 -15.93 10.58
CA PHE A 94 4.78 -15.51 11.93
C PHE A 94 6.27 -15.17 12.08
N ASP A 95 6.56 -13.93 12.45
CA ASP A 95 7.92 -13.47 12.74
C ASP A 95 8.09 -13.21 14.24
N PRO A 96 8.84 -14.07 14.97
CA PRO A 96 9.06 -13.87 16.40
C PRO A 96 9.91 -12.63 16.73
N ALA A 97 10.60 -12.03 15.74
CA ALA A 97 11.41 -10.84 15.95
C ALA A 97 10.60 -9.58 16.23
N ILE A 98 9.34 -9.54 15.76
CA ILE A 98 8.42 -8.43 15.96
C ILE A 98 7.37 -8.69 17.04
N VAL A 99 7.58 -9.70 17.88
CA VAL A 99 6.71 -9.96 19.03
C VAL A 99 7.06 -9.00 20.16
N ASP A 100 6.11 -8.21 20.60
CA ASP A 100 6.21 -7.48 21.88
C ASP A 100 6.29 -8.49 23.02
N ARG A 101 7.44 -8.54 23.67
CA ARG A 101 7.74 -9.50 24.75
C ARG A 101 6.93 -9.24 26.02
N VAL A 102 6.44 -8.02 26.21
CA VAL A 102 5.65 -7.64 27.39
C VAL A 102 4.22 -8.17 27.24
N HIS A 103 3.63 -8.02 26.06
CA HIS A 103 2.23 -8.38 25.80
C HIS A 103 2.08 -9.73 25.08
N GLY A 104 3.20 -10.35 24.61
CA GLY A 104 3.18 -11.65 23.94
C GLY A 104 2.42 -11.68 22.60
N ARG A 105 2.37 -10.55 21.90
CA ARG A 105 1.66 -10.39 20.62
C ARG A 105 2.54 -9.69 19.58
N LEU A 106 2.22 -9.87 18.30
CA LEU A 106 2.87 -9.11 17.25
C LEU A 106 2.63 -7.61 17.43
N ASP A 107 3.69 -6.82 17.24
CA ASP A 107 3.65 -5.37 17.25
C ASP A 107 4.76 -4.82 16.34
N SER A 108 4.40 -4.45 15.11
CA SER A 108 5.34 -3.95 14.11
C SER A 108 5.54 -2.43 14.16
N ILE A 109 4.82 -1.70 15.04
CA ILE A 109 4.84 -0.22 15.02
C ILE A 109 6.23 0.34 15.31
N SER A 110 6.96 -0.21 16.28
CA SER A 110 8.30 0.26 16.61
C SER A 110 9.25 0.11 15.42
N THR A 111 9.20 -1.03 14.73
CA THR A 111 10.03 -1.29 13.54
C THR A 111 9.67 -0.35 12.38
N LEU A 112 8.37 -0.08 12.16
CA LEU A 112 7.95 0.94 11.18
C LEU A 112 8.54 2.31 11.52
N MET A 113 8.44 2.73 12.79
CA MET A 113 8.92 4.05 13.20
C MET A 113 10.44 4.18 13.05
N ASP A 114 11.21 3.14 13.35
CA ASP A 114 12.65 3.08 13.11
C ASP A 114 12.99 3.12 11.63
N SER A 115 12.22 2.42 10.78
CA SER A 115 12.36 2.44 9.32
C SER A 115 12.14 3.84 8.74
N LEU A 116 11.11 4.54 9.23
CA LEU A 116 10.83 5.92 8.82
C LEU A 116 11.91 6.91 9.30
N GLU A 117 12.47 6.71 10.50
CA GLU A 117 13.56 7.52 11.02
C GLU A 117 14.83 7.34 10.16
N LEU A 118 15.22 6.08 9.90
CA LEU A 118 16.36 5.75 9.04
C LEU A 118 16.23 6.32 7.63
N ALA A 119 15.00 6.37 7.09
CA ALA A 119 14.70 6.93 5.78
C ALA A 119 14.60 8.47 5.78
N GLY A 120 14.64 9.14 6.92
CA GLY A 120 14.38 10.59 7.03
C GLY A 120 12.93 10.98 6.75
N LEU A 121 11.99 10.04 6.89
CA LEU A 121 10.57 10.20 6.54
C LEU A 121 9.65 10.39 7.76
N ARG A 122 10.19 10.34 8.97
CA ARG A 122 9.44 10.37 10.23
C ARG A 122 8.46 11.54 10.36
N ARG A 123 8.77 12.67 9.73
CA ARG A 123 7.95 13.89 9.75
C ARG A 123 7.11 14.09 8.48
N SER A 124 7.30 13.26 7.48
CA SER A 124 6.65 13.39 6.15
C SER A 124 5.52 12.39 5.94
N VAL A 125 5.49 11.31 6.74
CA VAL A 125 4.50 10.24 6.65
C VAL A 125 3.55 10.33 7.84
N THR A 126 2.25 10.34 7.55
CA THR A 126 1.20 10.20 8.59
C THR A 126 0.99 8.71 8.86
N VAL A 127 1.24 8.28 10.08
CA VAL A 127 1.01 6.90 10.51
C VAL A 127 -0.28 6.83 11.31
N MET A 128 -1.22 5.99 10.86
CA MET A 128 -2.49 5.73 11.54
C MET A 128 -2.52 4.29 12.04
N VAL A 129 -2.56 4.10 13.36
CA VAL A 129 -2.66 2.79 14.00
C VAL A 129 -4.13 2.44 14.18
N THR A 130 -4.72 1.78 13.18
CA THR A 130 -6.14 1.42 13.16
C THR A 130 -6.43 0.37 12.10
N GLY A 131 -7.62 -0.24 12.14
CA GLY A 131 -8.13 -1.07 11.04
C GLY A 131 -8.75 -0.24 9.92
N SER A 132 -8.68 -0.74 8.70
CA SER A 132 -9.16 -0.07 7.49
C SER A 132 -10.65 0.30 7.49
N LYS A 133 -11.49 -0.46 8.19
CA LYS A 133 -12.94 -0.20 8.27
C LYS A 133 -13.32 1.20 8.79
N LEU A 134 -12.40 1.88 9.48
CA LEU A 134 -12.63 3.23 10.00
C LEU A 134 -12.21 4.32 9.01
N LEU A 135 -11.49 3.98 7.96
CA LEU A 135 -10.88 4.97 7.06
C LEU A 135 -11.89 5.87 6.36
N ALA A 136 -13.02 5.31 5.92
CA ALA A 136 -14.09 6.09 5.27
C ALA A 136 -14.70 7.16 6.22
N HIS A 137 -14.59 6.98 7.54
CA HIS A 137 -15.03 7.96 8.53
C HIS A 137 -13.92 8.97 8.89
N LEU A 138 -12.66 8.57 8.79
CA LEU A 138 -11.51 9.36 9.21
C LEU A 138 -10.88 10.18 8.08
N LEU A 139 -10.97 9.70 6.85
CA LEU A 139 -10.35 10.29 5.67
C LEU A 139 -11.41 10.79 4.69
N ARG A 140 -11.02 11.75 3.86
CA ARG A 140 -11.86 12.26 2.79
C ARG A 140 -11.44 11.66 1.45
N PRO A 141 -12.40 11.42 0.52
CA PRO A 141 -12.08 10.99 -0.84
C PRO A 141 -11.13 11.96 -1.56
N GLY A 142 -10.41 11.42 -2.57
CA GLY A 142 -9.53 12.22 -3.42
C GLY A 142 -8.08 11.72 -3.47
N PHE A 143 -7.81 10.47 -3.06
CA PHE A 143 -6.46 9.90 -3.13
C PHE A 143 -6.05 9.60 -4.57
N SER A 144 -4.88 10.10 -4.97
CA SER A 144 -4.27 9.82 -6.29
C SER A 144 -3.86 8.36 -6.44
N MET A 145 -3.45 7.74 -5.34
CA MET A 145 -3.11 6.33 -5.31
C MET A 145 -3.47 5.76 -3.94
N ILE A 146 -4.05 4.57 -3.98
CA ILE A 146 -4.26 3.75 -2.79
C ILE A 146 -3.63 2.39 -3.05
N MET A 147 -2.76 1.96 -2.13
CA MET A 147 -2.19 0.62 -2.10
C MET A 147 -2.91 -0.23 -1.06
N ILE A 148 -3.28 -1.44 -1.44
CA ILE A 148 -3.83 -2.46 -0.56
C ILE A 148 -2.81 -3.59 -0.45
N ASP A 149 -2.29 -3.78 0.76
CA ASP A 149 -1.34 -4.82 1.15
C ASP A 149 -1.63 -5.25 2.60
N GLY A 150 -2.92 -5.41 2.91
CA GLY A 150 -3.41 -5.80 4.23
C GLY A 150 -3.52 -7.31 4.41
N GLY A 151 -4.41 -7.76 5.31
CA GLY A 151 -4.64 -9.19 5.54
C GLY A 151 -5.33 -9.88 4.36
N HIS A 152 -4.96 -11.15 4.12
CA HIS A 152 -5.45 -11.94 2.99
C HIS A 152 -6.64 -12.83 3.36
N ASP A 153 -7.23 -12.67 4.54
CA ASP A 153 -8.53 -13.27 4.82
C ASP A 153 -9.65 -12.51 4.09
N PRO A 154 -10.79 -13.18 3.77
CA PRO A 154 -11.85 -12.55 2.98
C PRO A 154 -12.39 -11.24 3.58
N LEU A 155 -12.54 -11.18 4.91
CA LEU A 155 -13.10 -10.00 5.56
C LEU A 155 -12.16 -8.80 5.46
N SER A 156 -10.88 -9.00 5.71
CA SER A 156 -9.85 -7.96 5.62
C SER A 156 -9.74 -7.45 4.18
N ALA A 157 -9.51 -8.33 3.22
CA ALA A 157 -9.33 -7.95 1.82
C ALA A 157 -10.54 -7.18 1.24
N TRP A 158 -11.76 -7.62 1.54
CA TRP A 158 -12.96 -6.93 1.08
C TRP A 158 -13.17 -5.59 1.80
N THR A 159 -12.88 -5.50 3.10
CA THR A 159 -12.97 -4.25 3.84
C THR A 159 -12.00 -3.21 3.29
N ASP A 160 -10.75 -3.61 3.06
CA ASP A 160 -9.71 -2.75 2.49
C ASP A 160 -10.12 -2.23 1.11
N TYR A 161 -10.61 -3.11 0.24
CA TYR A 161 -11.08 -2.74 -1.10
C TYR A 161 -12.26 -1.76 -1.07
N LEU A 162 -13.27 -2.03 -0.25
CA LEU A 162 -14.45 -1.16 -0.18
C LEU A 162 -14.07 0.24 0.31
N CYS A 163 -13.23 0.34 1.34
CA CYS A 163 -12.71 1.61 1.82
C CYS A 163 -11.84 2.31 0.75
N ALA A 164 -10.94 1.59 0.11
CA ALA A 164 -10.09 2.15 -0.93
C ALA A 164 -10.91 2.66 -2.12
N ARG A 165 -11.93 1.91 -2.55
CA ARG A 165 -12.81 2.31 -3.65
C ARG A 165 -13.56 3.62 -3.37
N GLU A 166 -13.95 3.86 -2.12
CA GLU A 166 -14.62 5.10 -1.70
C GLU A 166 -13.66 6.29 -1.63
N LEU A 167 -12.45 6.06 -1.17
CA LEU A 167 -11.45 7.10 -0.95
C LEU A 167 -10.66 7.48 -2.21
N LEU A 168 -10.56 6.59 -3.20
CA LEU A 168 -9.80 6.80 -4.42
C LEU A 168 -10.42 7.92 -5.26
N ALA A 169 -9.61 8.84 -5.80
CA ALA A 169 -10.05 9.82 -6.79
C ALA A 169 -10.53 9.14 -8.08
N ASP A 170 -11.32 9.83 -8.90
CA ASP A 170 -11.82 9.27 -10.16
C ASP A 170 -10.70 8.99 -11.17
N ASP A 171 -9.66 9.81 -11.15
CA ASP A 171 -8.41 9.65 -11.93
C ASP A 171 -7.32 8.90 -11.15
N GLY A 172 -7.64 8.38 -9.96
CA GLY A 172 -6.70 7.69 -9.07
C GLY A 172 -6.35 6.27 -9.53
N THR A 173 -5.25 5.78 -8.99
CA THR A 173 -4.75 4.41 -9.23
C THR A 173 -4.92 3.57 -7.96
N LEU A 174 -5.60 2.44 -8.09
CA LEU A 174 -5.68 1.40 -7.06
C LEU A 174 -4.57 0.37 -7.32
N VAL A 175 -3.71 0.14 -6.34
CA VAL A 175 -2.68 -0.91 -6.40
C VAL A 175 -3.05 -2.00 -5.40
N ILE A 176 -3.02 -3.25 -5.84
CA ILE A 176 -3.34 -4.42 -5.01
C ILE A 176 -2.14 -5.36 -5.09
N ASP A 177 -1.60 -5.77 -3.94
CA ASP A 177 -0.58 -6.81 -3.87
C ASP A 177 -1.18 -8.19 -3.65
N ASP A 178 -0.34 -9.23 -3.78
CA ASP A 178 -0.66 -10.65 -3.61
C ASP A 178 -1.82 -11.16 -4.48
N VAL A 179 -1.96 -10.60 -5.68
CA VAL A 179 -2.96 -11.03 -6.66
C VAL A 179 -2.48 -12.31 -7.36
N PHE A 180 -2.71 -13.45 -6.72
CA PHE A 180 -2.41 -14.77 -7.28
C PHE A 180 -3.67 -15.42 -7.83
N GLU A 181 -3.62 -15.81 -9.10
CA GLU A 181 -4.72 -16.56 -9.74
C GLU A 181 -4.79 -17.99 -9.20
N ASP A 182 -3.63 -18.65 -9.05
CA ASP A 182 -3.53 -19.96 -8.41
C ASP A 182 -3.50 -19.80 -6.88
N PRO A 183 -4.51 -20.31 -6.15
CA PRO A 183 -4.57 -20.20 -4.69
C PRO A 183 -3.45 -20.95 -3.96
N LYS A 184 -2.67 -21.79 -4.66
CA LYS A 184 -1.49 -22.44 -4.09
C LYS A 184 -0.28 -21.53 -3.96
N LEU A 185 -0.27 -20.41 -4.70
CA LEU A 185 0.83 -19.43 -4.71
C LEU A 185 0.63 -18.32 -3.66
N GLY A 186 -0.60 -18.16 -3.16
CA GLY A 186 -0.95 -17.13 -2.20
C GLY A 186 -2.43 -17.13 -1.87
N GLY A 187 -2.88 -16.17 -1.06
CA GLY A 187 -4.28 -16.03 -0.69
C GLY A 187 -5.17 -15.69 -1.89
N ARG A 188 -6.34 -16.33 -1.96
CA ARG A 188 -7.33 -16.09 -3.01
C ARG A 188 -8.02 -14.71 -2.92
N PRO A 189 -8.30 -14.14 -1.74
CA PRO A 189 -9.08 -12.92 -1.59
C PRO A 189 -8.55 -11.71 -2.36
N PRO A 190 -7.26 -11.38 -2.44
CA PRO A 190 -6.77 -10.27 -3.28
C PRO A 190 -7.11 -10.45 -4.77
N TYR A 191 -7.07 -11.67 -5.29
CA TYR A 191 -7.48 -11.96 -6.67
C TYR A 191 -8.99 -11.75 -6.89
N GLU A 192 -9.82 -12.15 -5.92
CA GLU A 192 -11.28 -11.96 -5.97
C GLU A 192 -11.62 -10.47 -5.92
N VAL A 193 -10.93 -9.71 -5.07
CA VAL A 193 -11.05 -8.25 -4.98
C VAL A 193 -10.67 -7.59 -6.30
N MET A 194 -9.54 -7.96 -6.91
CA MET A 194 -9.16 -7.47 -8.23
C MET A 194 -10.24 -7.78 -9.27
N THR A 195 -10.74 -9.02 -9.29
CA THR A 195 -11.78 -9.43 -10.24
C THR A 195 -13.06 -8.61 -10.06
N ALA A 196 -13.48 -8.36 -8.81
CA ALA A 196 -14.62 -7.50 -8.51
C ALA A 196 -14.39 -6.05 -8.94
N ALA A 197 -13.18 -5.53 -8.76
CA ALA A 197 -12.82 -4.20 -9.24
C ALA A 197 -12.97 -4.11 -10.77
N LEU A 198 -12.51 -5.12 -11.52
CA LEU A 198 -12.69 -5.17 -12.99
C LEU A 198 -14.17 -5.14 -13.38
N HIS A 199 -15.01 -5.92 -12.72
CA HIS A 199 -16.46 -5.91 -12.95
C HIS A 199 -17.14 -4.60 -12.52
N SER A 200 -16.51 -3.83 -11.62
CA SER A 200 -16.99 -2.52 -11.15
C SER A 200 -16.43 -1.34 -11.93
N GLY A 201 -15.93 -1.58 -13.15
CA GLY A 201 -15.49 -0.52 -14.06
C GLY A 201 -14.03 -0.08 -13.86
N PHE A 202 -13.18 -0.92 -13.27
CA PHE A 202 -11.74 -0.75 -13.32
C PHE A 202 -11.13 -1.53 -14.49
N LYS A 203 -9.92 -1.15 -14.88
CA LYS A 203 -9.06 -1.88 -15.83
C LYS A 203 -7.64 -1.98 -15.29
N VAL A 204 -6.95 -3.06 -15.62
CA VAL A 204 -5.51 -3.18 -15.36
C VAL A 204 -4.77 -2.19 -16.25
N VAL A 205 -3.92 -1.36 -15.65
CA VAL A 205 -3.06 -0.40 -16.36
C VAL A 205 -1.58 -0.76 -16.29
N ASP A 206 -1.19 -1.54 -15.28
CA ASP A 206 0.17 -2.09 -15.16
C ASP A 206 0.16 -3.32 -14.24
N ARG A 207 1.16 -4.21 -14.37
CA ARG A 207 1.31 -5.40 -13.52
C ARG A 207 2.78 -5.80 -13.41
N ASN A 208 3.17 -6.28 -12.23
CA ASN A 208 4.46 -6.92 -12.00
C ASN A 208 4.27 -8.12 -11.06
N GLY A 209 4.21 -9.31 -11.61
CA GLY A 209 3.89 -10.52 -10.84
C GLY A 209 2.52 -10.39 -10.14
N PRO A 210 2.47 -10.54 -8.79
CA PRO A 210 1.24 -10.39 -8.04
C PRO A 210 0.80 -8.93 -7.81
N LEU A 211 1.68 -7.96 -8.01
CA LEU A 211 1.38 -6.54 -7.83
C LEU A 211 0.65 -6.00 -9.06
N VAL A 212 -0.58 -5.50 -8.89
CA VAL A 212 -1.47 -5.05 -9.97
C VAL A 212 -1.92 -3.62 -9.75
N ALA A 213 -1.79 -2.77 -10.77
CA ALA A 213 -2.30 -1.41 -10.80
C ALA A 213 -3.57 -1.30 -11.64
N LEU A 214 -4.60 -0.72 -11.08
CA LEU A 214 -5.92 -0.58 -11.67
C LEU A 214 -6.33 0.90 -11.73
N GLN A 215 -7.06 1.28 -12.77
CA GLN A 215 -7.68 2.60 -12.89
C GLN A 215 -9.15 2.47 -13.32
N ARG A 216 -9.98 3.45 -12.95
CA ARG A 216 -11.35 3.49 -13.42
C ARG A 216 -11.40 3.71 -14.92
N THR A 217 -12.35 3.07 -15.59
CA THR A 217 -12.63 3.29 -17.03
C THR A 217 -13.47 4.54 -17.27
N GLN A 218 -14.24 4.94 -16.26
CA GLN A 218 -15.10 6.12 -16.26
C GLN A 218 -15.15 6.72 -14.85
N PRO A 219 -15.34 8.05 -14.71
CA PRO A 219 -15.60 8.67 -13.43
C PRO A 219 -16.81 8.04 -12.73
N ARG A 220 -16.88 8.15 -11.40
CA ARG A 220 -18.08 7.74 -10.66
C ARG A 220 -19.29 8.54 -11.17
N LEU A 221 -20.39 7.86 -11.40
CA LEU A 221 -21.67 8.54 -11.55
C LEU A 221 -21.94 9.22 -10.20
N ASN A 222 -22.06 10.54 -10.20
CA ASN A 222 -22.51 11.27 -9.02
C ASN A 222 -23.92 10.79 -8.72
N GLU A 223 -24.10 9.95 -7.72
CA GLU A 223 -25.42 9.73 -7.16
C GLU A 223 -25.88 11.08 -6.58
N PRO A 224 -27.03 11.60 -7.00
CA PRO A 224 -27.56 12.80 -6.36
C PRO A 224 -27.81 12.49 -4.89
N GLY A 225 -27.12 13.23 -4.01
CA GLY A 225 -27.23 13.16 -2.55
C GLY A 225 -28.62 13.57 -2.04
#